data_127e945c95115959679e5af0a0c62e40
#
_entry.id   127e945c95115959679e5af0a0c62e40
#
_cell.length_a   1.000
_cell.length_b   1.000
_cell.length_c   1.000
_cell.angle_alpha   90.00
_cell.angle_beta   90.00
_cell.angle_gamma   90.00
#
_symmetry.space_group_name_H-M   'P 1'
#
loop_
_entity.id
_entity.type
_entity.pdbx_description
1 polymer ?
#
loop_
_entity_poly.entity_id
_entity_poly.type
_entity_poly.pdbx_seq_one_letter_code
_entity_poly.pdbx_strand_id
1 'polypeptide(L)'
;MFTTPIIAPVSADLIRQELTPDKLLRATNKGGNEIYVFHASTAPETMREIGRLREEAFRFYGGGTGRDCDVDEFDLADDGYRQLIVWDPAEGAILGGYRFMFGDEVQIDEATGRPRLATAELFEFSPRFLTDYLPVTIELGRSFVSLPYQSTRMGAKSLFALDNLWDGLGALTVLNPAMKYFYGKVTMYEDYDPHARNLILYFLDKHFPDPDHLVRPTDPLPIVVDEVEIRELFPTDDRLENYRALNKAVREIGLNIPPLVNAYMALSPEMRVFGTAINEDFGHVEETGILIAIDEIIPDKRVRHIETFDPDKAQSDLLWTNISRRVRLVKS
;
A
#
# COMPACT_ATOMS: atom_id res chain seq x y z
N MET A 1 12.08 -1.19 22.20
CA MET A 1 13.31 -1.46 21.42
C MET A 1 13.27 -2.93 20.99
N PHE A 2 13.27 -3.19 19.71
CA PHE A 2 13.20 -4.56 19.17
C PHE A 2 14.48 -5.31 19.50
N THR A 3 14.37 -6.48 20.12
CA THR A 3 15.51 -7.28 20.61
C THR A 3 15.84 -8.46 19.70
N THR A 4 14.89 -8.93 18.89
CA THR A 4 15.09 -10.06 17.98
C THR A 4 15.93 -9.63 16.77
N PRO A 5 17.10 -10.25 16.52
CA PRO A 5 17.88 -9.96 15.32
C PRO A 5 17.11 -10.34 14.06
N ILE A 6 17.21 -9.51 13.04
CA ILE A 6 16.66 -9.81 11.71
C ILE A 6 17.52 -10.89 11.06
N ILE A 7 16.90 -11.81 10.30
CA ILE A 7 17.61 -12.88 9.58
C ILE A 7 18.66 -12.33 8.61
N ALA A 8 19.65 -13.15 8.27
CA ALA A 8 20.62 -12.81 7.24
C ALA A 8 19.98 -12.69 5.86
N PRO A 9 20.54 -11.84 4.95
CA PRO A 9 20.06 -11.71 3.58
C PRO A 9 20.04 -13.06 2.83
N VAL A 10 19.02 -13.28 2.03
CA VAL A 10 18.93 -14.42 1.13
C VAL A 10 19.79 -14.17 -0.11
N SER A 11 20.44 -15.20 -0.61
CA SER A 11 21.29 -15.11 -1.79
C SER A 11 20.48 -14.66 -3.02
N ALA A 12 21.00 -13.68 -3.77
CA ALA A 12 20.41 -13.23 -5.03
C ALA A 12 20.21 -14.35 -6.05
N ASP A 13 21.07 -15.38 -6.04
CA ASP A 13 20.95 -16.51 -6.95
C ASP A 13 19.75 -17.40 -6.63
N LEU A 14 19.42 -17.59 -5.35
CA LEU A 14 18.19 -18.30 -4.95
C LEU A 14 16.96 -17.53 -5.38
N ILE A 15 16.94 -16.22 -5.16
CA ILE A 15 15.84 -15.36 -5.59
C ILE A 15 15.66 -15.42 -7.12
N ARG A 16 16.75 -15.31 -7.91
CA ARG A 16 16.69 -15.42 -9.37
C ARG A 16 16.11 -16.75 -9.85
N GLN A 17 16.41 -17.86 -9.16
CA GLN A 17 15.89 -19.17 -9.52
C GLN A 17 14.37 -19.27 -9.34
N GLU A 18 13.82 -18.52 -8.38
CA GLU A 18 12.38 -18.49 -8.09
C GLU A 18 11.62 -17.48 -8.95
N LEU A 19 12.27 -16.40 -9.42
CA LEU A 19 11.69 -15.37 -10.27
C LEU A 19 11.62 -15.81 -11.73
N THR A 20 10.82 -16.84 -12.00
CA THR A 20 10.63 -17.45 -13.31
C THR A 20 9.73 -16.60 -14.23
N PRO A 21 9.79 -16.76 -15.57
CA PRO A 21 9.01 -15.94 -16.51
C PRO A 21 7.50 -15.95 -16.29
N ASP A 22 6.94 -17.05 -15.78
CA ASP A 22 5.51 -17.16 -15.46
C ASP A 22 5.06 -16.27 -14.30
N LYS A 23 5.98 -15.74 -13.50
CA LYS A 23 5.73 -14.77 -12.42
C LYS A 23 5.97 -13.33 -12.87
N LEU A 24 6.60 -13.13 -14.04
CA LEU A 24 6.87 -11.79 -14.55
C LEU A 24 5.57 -11.10 -14.96
N LEU A 25 5.28 -9.96 -14.31
CA LEU A 25 4.17 -9.10 -14.67
C LEU A 25 4.55 -8.19 -15.84
N ARG A 26 5.65 -7.45 -15.69
CA ARG A 26 6.15 -6.51 -16.71
C ARG A 26 7.57 -6.02 -16.39
N ALA A 27 8.23 -5.47 -17.39
CA ALA A 27 9.35 -4.57 -17.17
C ALA A 27 8.83 -3.19 -16.71
N THR A 28 9.61 -2.47 -15.91
CA THR A 28 9.27 -1.12 -15.47
C THR A 28 9.45 -0.09 -16.58
N ASN A 29 8.71 1.02 -16.52
CA ASN A 29 8.85 2.11 -17.48
C ASN A 29 10.22 2.81 -17.39
N LYS A 30 10.85 2.77 -16.23
CA LYS A 30 12.15 3.41 -15.96
C LYS A 30 13.01 2.54 -15.06
N GLY A 31 14.33 2.66 -15.24
CA GLY A 31 15.30 1.99 -14.36
C GLY A 31 15.73 0.60 -14.82
N GLY A 32 15.08 0.00 -15.83
CA GLY A 32 15.44 -1.34 -16.31
C GLY A 32 15.15 -2.45 -15.33
N ASN A 33 14.19 -2.23 -14.43
CA ASN A 33 13.77 -3.20 -13.41
C ASN A 33 12.63 -4.08 -13.94
N GLU A 34 12.34 -5.12 -13.20
CA GLU A 34 11.30 -6.09 -13.50
C GLU A 34 10.31 -6.18 -12.33
N ILE A 35 9.03 -6.38 -12.65
CA ILE A 35 7.98 -6.53 -11.65
C ILE A 35 7.47 -7.97 -11.69
N TYR A 36 7.50 -8.63 -10.54
CA TYR A 36 7.06 -10.01 -10.39
C TYR A 36 5.85 -10.09 -9.44
N VAL A 37 4.97 -11.06 -9.70
CA VAL A 37 3.84 -11.41 -8.83
C VAL A 37 3.83 -12.91 -8.57
N PHE A 38 3.68 -13.30 -7.31
CA PHE A 38 3.69 -14.69 -6.87
C PHE A 38 3.00 -14.88 -5.51
N HIS A 39 2.67 -16.11 -5.16
CA HIS A 39 2.33 -16.54 -3.80
C HIS A 39 3.59 -17.01 -3.07
N ALA A 40 3.63 -16.85 -1.75
CA ALA A 40 4.73 -17.29 -0.90
C ALA A 40 5.13 -18.75 -1.14
N SER A 41 4.16 -19.65 -1.37
CA SER A 41 4.38 -21.07 -1.62
C SER A 41 5.14 -21.37 -2.90
N THR A 42 5.11 -20.46 -3.90
CA THR A 42 5.79 -20.64 -5.21
C THR A 42 7.15 -19.97 -5.30
N ALA A 43 7.52 -19.18 -4.29
CA ALA A 43 8.80 -18.49 -4.19
C ALA A 43 9.19 -18.28 -2.71
N PRO A 44 9.44 -19.36 -1.95
CA PRO A 44 9.62 -19.30 -0.50
C PRO A 44 10.89 -18.55 -0.07
N GLU A 45 11.99 -18.65 -0.80
CA GLU A 45 13.21 -17.91 -0.49
C GLU A 45 13.06 -16.42 -0.80
N THR A 46 12.37 -16.08 -1.88
CA THR A 46 12.02 -14.70 -2.22
C THR A 46 11.09 -14.12 -1.16
N MET A 47 10.09 -14.87 -0.70
CA MET A 47 9.21 -14.44 0.39
C MET A 47 9.98 -14.19 1.68
N ARG A 48 10.94 -15.04 2.01
CA ARG A 48 11.81 -14.88 3.17
C ARG A 48 12.64 -13.60 3.09
N GLU A 49 13.19 -13.28 1.91
CA GLU A 49 13.91 -12.01 1.70
C GLU A 49 12.97 -10.80 1.78
N ILE A 50 11.75 -10.89 1.25
CA ILE A 50 10.73 -9.84 1.41
C ILE A 50 10.46 -9.59 2.89
N GLY A 51 10.23 -10.63 3.69
CA GLY A 51 9.99 -10.51 5.12
C GLY A 51 11.15 -9.87 5.86
N ARG A 52 12.39 -10.21 5.49
CA ARG A 52 13.61 -9.57 6.01
C ARG A 52 13.64 -8.07 5.69
N LEU A 53 13.42 -7.71 4.41
CA LEU A 53 13.46 -6.32 3.94
C LEU A 53 12.32 -5.47 4.51
N ARG A 54 11.14 -6.05 4.69
CA ARG A 54 10.00 -5.41 5.36
C ARG A 54 10.36 -5.08 6.80
N GLU A 55 10.81 -6.06 7.57
CA GLU A 55 11.16 -5.87 8.96
C GLU A 55 12.29 -4.85 9.12
N GLU A 56 13.32 -4.90 8.26
CA GLU A 56 14.42 -3.93 8.24
C GLU A 56 13.91 -2.50 7.96
N ALA A 57 13.09 -2.33 6.91
CA ALA A 57 12.56 -1.04 6.50
C ALA A 57 11.61 -0.44 7.55
N PHE A 58 10.74 -1.25 8.13
CA PHE A 58 9.76 -0.78 9.12
C PHE A 58 10.40 -0.46 10.46
N ARG A 59 11.30 -1.32 10.97
CA ARG A 59 12.03 -1.04 12.22
C ARG A 59 12.88 0.22 12.18
N PHE A 60 13.41 0.55 11.00
CA PHE A 60 14.21 1.76 10.84
C PHE A 60 13.44 3.03 11.24
N TYR A 61 12.11 3.03 11.07
CA TYR A 61 11.22 4.13 11.43
C TYR A 61 10.42 3.89 12.71
N GLY A 62 10.69 2.84 13.47
CA GLY A 62 10.02 2.55 14.73
C GLY A 62 8.82 1.62 14.63
N GLY A 63 8.44 1.19 13.42
CA GLY A 63 7.41 0.16 13.19
C GLY A 63 7.99 -1.25 13.10
N GLY A 64 7.20 -2.18 12.56
CA GLY A 64 7.59 -3.57 12.34
C GLY A 64 7.04 -4.54 13.36
N THR A 65 7.14 -5.83 13.06
CA THR A 65 6.54 -6.90 13.87
C THR A 65 7.38 -7.26 15.10
N GLY A 66 8.62 -6.82 15.16
CA GLY A 66 9.57 -7.24 16.20
C GLY A 66 10.10 -8.68 16.02
N ARG A 67 9.67 -9.39 14.99
CA ARG A 67 10.12 -10.75 14.64
C ARG A 67 11.44 -10.67 13.86
N ASP A 68 12.07 -11.78 13.65
CA ASP A 68 13.28 -11.85 12.81
C ASP A 68 12.99 -11.74 11.31
N CYS A 69 11.71 -11.90 10.92
CA CYS A 69 11.21 -11.83 9.54
C CYS A 69 9.72 -11.48 9.55
N ASP A 70 9.29 -10.43 8.82
CA ASP A 70 7.88 -10.02 8.69
C ASP A 70 7.17 -10.87 7.64
N VAL A 71 6.78 -12.08 8.05
CA VAL A 71 5.92 -13.00 7.30
C VAL A 71 4.83 -13.49 8.25
N ASP A 72 3.58 -13.40 7.83
CA ASP A 72 2.40 -13.75 8.63
C ASP A 72 1.52 -14.80 7.94
N GLU A 73 0.42 -15.20 8.59
CA GLU A 73 -0.53 -16.17 8.04
C GLU A 73 -1.25 -15.69 6.79
N PHE A 74 -1.38 -14.39 6.59
CA PHE A 74 -1.95 -13.81 5.36
C PHE A 74 -1.00 -13.98 4.17
N ASP A 75 0.30 -13.99 4.40
CA ASP A 75 1.30 -14.28 3.36
C ASP A 75 1.36 -15.77 3.03
N LEU A 76 1.21 -16.67 4.03
CA LEU A 76 1.49 -18.10 3.93
C LEU A 76 0.28 -18.97 3.56
N ALA A 77 -0.94 -18.45 3.70
CA ALA A 77 -2.13 -19.21 3.35
C ALA A 77 -2.18 -19.55 1.86
N ASP A 78 -2.76 -20.70 1.49
CA ASP A 78 -2.91 -21.14 0.10
C ASP A 78 -3.75 -20.16 -0.73
N ASP A 79 -4.76 -19.54 -0.11
CA ASP A 79 -5.59 -18.46 -0.64
C ASP A 79 -5.15 -17.07 -0.13
N GLY A 80 -3.90 -16.96 0.30
CA GLY A 80 -3.32 -15.77 0.90
C GLY A 80 -2.99 -14.67 -0.11
N TYR A 81 -2.39 -13.62 0.42
CA TYR A 81 -2.00 -12.48 -0.37
C TYR A 81 -0.92 -12.84 -1.40
N ARG A 82 -1.04 -12.25 -2.57
CA ARG A 82 0.01 -12.23 -3.57
C ARG A 82 1.04 -11.18 -3.21
N GLN A 83 2.31 -11.46 -3.55
CA GLN A 83 3.41 -10.53 -3.44
C GLN A 83 3.64 -9.86 -4.80
N LEU A 84 3.75 -8.54 -4.82
CA LEU A 84 4.21 -7.76 -5.96
C LEU A 84 5.53 -7.11 -5.58
N ILE A 85 6.60 -7.41 -6.31
CA ILE A 85 7.93 -6.86 -6.04
C ILE A 85 8.52 -6.20 -7.28
N VAL A 86 9.38 -5.21 -7.04
CA VAL A 86 10.29 -4.65 -8.03
C VAL A 86 11.67 -5.24 -7.82
N TRP A 87 12.17 -5.93 -8.84
CA TRP A 87 13.48 -6.56 -8.88
C TRP A 87 14.44 -5.80 -9.78
N ASP A 88 15.64 -5.50 -9.30
CA ASP A 88 16.76 -4.98 -10.11
C ASP A 88 17.63 -6.15 -10.56
N PRO A 89 17.56 -6.58 -11.84
CA PRO A 89 18.34 -7.71 -12.31
C PRO A 89 19.84 -7.43 -12.36
N ALA A 90 20.25 -6.17 -12.45
CA ALA A 90 21.66 -5.79 -12.51
C ALA A 90 22.32 -5.85 -11.12
N GLU A 91 21.64 -5.40 -10.09
CA GLU A 91 22.13 -5.46 -8.70
C GLU A 91 21.80 -6.80 -8.02
N GLY A 92 20.83 -7.56 -8.55
CA GLY A 92 20.32 -8.74 -7.91
C GLY A 92 19.60 -8.43 -6.58
N ALA A 93 18.75 -7.41 -6.57
CA ALA A 93 18.14 -6.86 -5.36
C ALA A 93 16.65 -6.55 -5.53
N ILE A 94 15.88 -6.71 -4.45
CA ILE A 94 14.48 -6.27 -4.36
C ILE A 94 14.48 -4.80 -3.93
N LEU A 95 13.91 -3.92 -4.77
CA LEU A 95 13.82 -2.49 -4.51
C LEU A 95 12.69 -2.14 -3.55
N GLY A 96 11.62 -2.90 -3.59
CA GLY A 96 10.43 -2.71 -2.78
C GLY A 96 9.31 -3.62 -3.21
N GLY A 97 8.16 -3.52 -2.56
CA GLY A 97 7.00 -4.35 -2.86
C GLY A 97 5.73 -3.95 -2.14
N TYR A 98 4.68 -4.66 -2.49
CA TYR A 98 3.38 -4.71 -1.84
C TYR A 98 2.96 -6.17 -1.68
N ARG A 99 2.12 -6.44 -0.70
CA ARG A 99 1.20 -7.57 -0.79
C ARG A 99 -0.17 -7.07 -1.22
N PHE A 100 -0.93 -7.88 -1.94
CA PHE A 100 -2.28 -7.51 -2.35
C PHE A 100 -3.23 -8.71 -2.40
N MET A 101 -4.52 -8.41 -2.25
CA MET A 101 -5.62 -9.36 -2.36
C MET A 101 -6.72 -8.76 -3.25
N PHE A 102 -7.26 -9.56 -4.16
CA PHE A 102 -8.47 -9.16 -4.88
C PHE A 102 -9.71 -9.39 -3.99
N GLY A 103 -10.55 -8.38 -3.87
CA GLY A 103 -11.68 -8.41 -2.96
C GLY A 103 -12.77 -9.41 -3.32
N ASP A 104 -12.87 -9.83 -4.61
CA ASP A 104 -13.78 -10.92 -5.04
C ASP A 104 -13.27 -12.32 -4.67
N GLU A 105 -12.07 -12.42 -4.12
CA GLU A 105 -11.48 -13.66 -3.59
C GLU A 105 -11.49 -13.70 -2.06
N VAL A 106 -11.84 -12.59 -1.40
CA VAL A 106 -11.84 -12.49 0.06
C VAL A 106 -12.95 -13.36 0.66
N GLN A 107 -12.57 -14.21 1.58
CA GLN A 107 -13.51 -15.01 2.35
C GLN A 107 -14.11 -14.18 3.48
N ILE A 108 -15.41 -14.34 3.70
CA ILE A 108 -16.11 -13.76 4.84
C ILE A 108 -16.35 -14.90 5.85
N ASP A 109 -15.90 -14.70 7.07
CA ASP A 109 -16.16 -15.64 8.17
C ASP A 109 -17.66 -15.66 8.47
N GLU A 110 -18.31 -16.81 8.32
CA GLU A 110 -19.76 -16.96 8.45
C GLU A 110 -20.27 -16.69 9.89
N ALA A 111 -19.43 -16.95 10.90
CA ALA A 111 -19.82 -16.79 12.30
C ALA A 111 -19.74 -15.33 12.75
N THR A 112 -18.76 -14.58 12.26
CA THR A 112 -18.48 -13.21 12.70
C THR A 112 -18.88 -12.14 11.67
N GLY A 113 -19.09 -12.53 10.40
CA GLY A 113 -19.32 -11.61 9.29
C GLY A 113 -18.08 -10.79 8.89
N ARG A 114 -16.90 -11.11 9.44
CA ARG A 114 -15.66 -10.36 9.18
C ARG A 114 -14.97 -10.87 7.92
N PRO A 115 -14.44 -9.95 7.07
CA PRO A 115 -13.62 -10.36 5.94
C PRO A 115 -12.25 -10.84 6.42
N ARG A 116 -11.69 -11.85 5.76
CA ARG A 116 -10.33 -12.33 6.02
C ARG A 116 -9.31 -11.42 5.35
N LEU A 117 -9.17 -10.23 5.90
CA LEU A 117 -8.24 -9.19 5.49
C LEU A 117 -7.32 -8.81 6.63
N ALA A 118 -6.07 -8.52 6.32
CA ALA A 118 -5.12 -8.04 7.33
C ALA A 118 -5.54 -6.68 7.93
N THR A 119 -6.30 -5.88 7.20
CA THR A 119 -6.87 -4.61 7.69
C THR A 119 -8.05 -4.82 8.65
N ALA A 120 -8.71 -6.01 8.64
CA ALA A 120 -9.84 -6.31 9.53
C ALA A 120 -9.45 -6.45 11.02
N GLU A 121 -8.15 -6.49 11.33
CA GLU A 121 -7.67 -6.43 12.71
C GLU A 121 -7.89 -5.04 13.32
N LEU A 122 -7.82 -3.98 12.50
CA LEU A 122 -7.88 -2.59 12.94
C LEU A 122 -9.15 -1.86 12.52
N PHE A 123 -9.87 -2.39 11.52
CA PHE A 123 -11.03 -1.72 10.94
C PHE A 123 -12.25 -2.62 10.89
N GLU A 124 -13.42 -2.01 11.09
CA GLU A 124 -14.73 -2.60 10.87
C GLU A 124 -15.30 -2.13 9.54
N PHE A 125 -15.94 -3.06 8.83
CA PHE A 125 -16.50 -2.81 7.51
C PHE A 125 -18.03 -2.81 7.56
N SER A 126 -18.65 -1.81 6.95
CA SER A 126 -20.10 -1.80 6.83
C SER A 126 -20.58 -2.92 5.90
N PRO A 127 -21.83 -3.40 6.04
CA PRO A 127 -22.43 -4.35 5.11
C PRO A 127 -22.35 -3.83 3.65
N ARG A 128 -22.54 -2.51 3.44
CA ARG A 128 -22.43 -1.89 2.12
C ARG A 128 -21.01 -2.00 1.55
N PHE A 129 -19.97 -1.82 2.37
CA PHE A 129 -18.60 -2.02 1.90
C PHE A 129 -18.38 -3.47 1.45
N LEU A 130 -18.81 -4.43 2.26
CA LEU A 130 -18.63 -5.85 1.99
C LEU A 130 -19.36 -6.32 0.72
N THR A 131 -20.54 -5.76 0.41
CA THR A 131 -21.35 -6.19 -0.74
C THR A 131 -21.04 -5.41 -2.01
N ASP A 132 -20.83 -4.10 -1.93
CA ASP A 132 -20.80 -3.21 -3.10
C ASP A 132 -19.37 -2.77 -3.47
N TYR A 133 -18.48 -2.67 -2.49
CA TYR A 133 -17.12 -2.15 -2.68
C TYR A 133 -16.08 -3.27 -2.68
N LEU A 134 -16.08 -4.13 -1.67
CA LEU A 134 -15.04 -5.17 -1.53
C LEU A 134 -14.87 -6.01 -2.80
N PRO A 135 -15.92 -6.54 -3.45
CA PRO A 135 -15.75 -7.40 -4.63
C PRO A 135 -15.08 -6.72 -5.83
N VAL A 136 -15.02 -5.40 -5.85
CA VAL A 136 -14.40 -4.60 -6.93
C VAL A 136 -13.18 -3.80 -6.42
N THR A 137 -12.58 -4.24 -5.32
CA THR A 137 -11.44 -3.59 -4.65
C THR A 137 -10.21 -4.47 -4.72
N ILE A 138 -9.04 -3.85 -4.86
CA ILE A 138 -7.74 -4.48 -4.60
C ILE A 138 -7.27 -3.95 -3.25
N GLU A 139 -7.18 -4.83 -2.24
CA GLU A 139 -6.55 -4.46 -0.98
C GLU A 139 -5.03 -4.52 -1.11
N LEU A 140 -4.37 -3.49 -0.59
CA LEU A 140 -2.92 -3.32 -0.59
C LEU A 140 -2.39 -3.29 0.85
N GLY A 141 -1.31 -4.01 1.10
CA GLY A 141 -0.68 -4.02 2.41
C GLY A 141 0.85 -4.14 2.31
N ARG A 142 1.52 -3.97 3.45
CA ARG A 142 2.97 -4.14 3.57
C ARG A 142 3.76 -3.41 2.48
N SER A 143 3.36 -2.17 2.16
CA SER A 143 4.11 -1.31 1.23
C SER A 143 5.48 -0.99 1.80
N PHE A 144 6.54 -1.33 1.09
CA PHE A 144 7.90 -1.00 1.50
C PHE A 144 8.79 -0.65 0.31
N VAL A 145 9.80 0.16 0.60
CA VAL A 145 10.97 0.36 -0.24
C VAL A 145 12.18 -0.05 0.58
N SER A 146 13.08 -0.84 0.03
CA SER A 146 14.27 -1.30 0.74
C SER A 146 15.16 -0.11 1.13
N LEU A 147 15.74 -0.11 2.34
CA LEU A 147 16.44 1.04 2.92
C LEU A 147 17.50 1.68 2.00
N PRO A 148 18.34 0.92 1.26
CA PRO A 148 19.31 1.52 0.35
C PRO A 148 18.66 2.42 -0.70
N TYR A 149 17.41 2.11 -1.12
CA TYR A 149 16.68 2.82 -2.17
C TYR A 149 15.75 3.93 -1.63
N GLN A 150 15.71 4.15 -0.32
CA GLN A 150 14.98 5.27 0.29
C GLN A 150 15.80 6.56 0.35
N SER A 151 17.11 6.47 0.20
CA SER A 151 18.02 7.62 0.30
C SER A 151 18.40 8.13 -1.08
N THR A 152 18.58 9.46 -1.20
CA THR A 152 19.07 10.10 -2.43
C THR A 152 20.50 9.67 -2.82
N ARG A 153 21.21 8.93 -1.96
CA ARG A 153 22.57 8.43 -2.22
C ARG A 153 22.64 7.44 -3.38
N MET A 154 21.55 6.71 -3.66
CA MET A 154 21.45 5.80 -4.81
C MET A 154 21.02 6.51 -6.10
N GLY A 155 20.92 7.85 -6.08
CA GLY A 155 20.63 8.67 -7.27
C GLY A 155 19.28 8.32 -7.91
N ALA A 156 19.28 8.11 -9.23
CA ALA A 156 18.05 7.84 -10.01
C ALA A 156 17.30 6.59 -9.57
N LYS A 157 17.98 5.56 -9.04
CA LYS A 157 17.35 4.31 -8.58
C LYS A 157 16.37 4.56 -7.43
N SER A 158 16.72 5.42 -6.47
CA SER A 158 15.83 5.79 -5.37
C SER A 158 14.59 6.54 -5.84
N LEU A 159 14.74 7.42 -6.84
CA LEU A 159 13.62 8.16 -7.40
C LEU A 159 12.61 7.26 -8.12
N PHE A 160 13.05 6.13 -8.66
CA PHE A 160 12.20 5.22 -9.42
C PHE A 160 11.60 4.09 -8.59
N ALA A 161 12.08 3.83 -7.37
CA ALA A 161 11.59 2.69 -6.59
C ALA A 161 10.06 2.76 -6.34
N LEU A 162 9.56 3.90 -5.86
CA LEU A 162 8.13 4.10 -5.65
C LEU A 162 7.35 4.18 -6.98
N ASP A 163 7.90 4.85 -8.00
CA ASP A 163 7.30 4.93 -9.33
C ASP A 163 7.12 3.54 -9.96
N ASN A 164 8.13 2.68 -9.83
CA ASN A 164 8.09 1.32 -10.38
C ASN A 164 7.02 0.45 -9.68
N LEU A 165 6.79 0.65 -8.39
CA LEU A 165 5.69 0.00 -7.68
C LEU A 165 4.33 0.39 -8.28
N TRP A 166 4.14 1.66 -8.63
CA TRP A 166 2.94 2.13 -9.32
C TRP A 166 2.77 1.54 -10.72
N ASP A 167 3.85 1.27 -11.45
CA ASP A 167 3.79 0.55 -12.73
C ASP A 167 3.19 -0.86 -12.55
N GLY A 168 3.49 -1.53 -11.44
CA GLY A 168 2.91 -2.81 -11.09
C GLY A 168 1.43 -2.72 -10.74
N LEU A 169 1.05 -1.77 -9.88
CA LEU A 169 -0.35 -1.56 -9.51
C LEU A 169 -1.19 -1.16 -10.72
N GLY A 170 -0.66 -0.30 -11.61
CA GLY A 170 -1.32 0.07 -12.86
C GLY A 170 -1.56 -1.13 -13.78
N ALA A 171 -0.59 -2.05 -13.89
CA ALA A 171 -0.77 -3.27 -14.67
C ALA A 171 -1.89 -4.16 -14.10
N LEU A 172 -2.01 -4.28 -12.77
CA LEU A 172 -3.10 -5.05 -12.16
C LEU A 172 -4.48 -4.49 -12.54
N THR A 173 -4.64 -3.16 -12.64
CA THR A 173 -5.92 -2.55 -13.03
C THR A 173 -6.28 -2.82 -14.48
N VAL A 174 -5.30 -2.81 -15.39
CA VAL A 174 -5.53 -3.13 -16.82
C VAL A 174 -5.94 -4.59 -17.00
N LEU A 175 -5.29 -5.51 -16.27
CA LEU A 175 -5.62 -6.93 -16.32
C LEU A 175 -7.00 -7.22 -15.69
N ASN A 176 -7.43 -6.41 -14.73
CA ASN A 176 -8.66 -6.62 -13.97
C ASN A 176 -9.56 -5.38 -14.04
N PRO A 177 -10.15 -5.08 -15.20
CA PRO A 177 -10.94 -3.87 -15.41
C PRO A 177 -12.24 -3.80 -14.59
N ALA A 178 -12.63 -4.90 -13.94
CA ALA A 178 -13.72 -4.91 -12.96
C ALA A 178 -13.33 -4.26 -11.63
N MET A 179 -12.03 -4.17 -11.32
CA MET A 179 -11.55 -3.53 -10.10
C MET A 179 -11.68 -2.00 -10.24
N LYS A 180 -12.31 -1.40 -9.24
CA LYS A 180 -12.64 0.03 -9.22
C LYS A 180 -11.89 0.79 -8.13
N TYR A 181 -11.39 0.09 -7.11
CA TYR A 181 -10.80 0.71 -5.95
C TYR A 181 -9.49 0.05 -5.55
N PHE A 182 -8.57 0.86 -5.02
CA PHE A 182 -7.52 0.42 -4.12
C PHE A 182 -7.92 0.75 -2.70
N TYR A 183 -7.79 -0.21 -1.79
CA TYR A 183 -7.99 -0.05 -0.37
C TYR A 183 -6.73 -0.44 0.38
N GLY A 184 -6.40 0.28 1.44
CA GLY A 184 -5.26 -0.04 2.29
C GLY A 184 -5.13 0.96 3.43
N LYS A 185 -3.96 0.98 4.05
CA LYS A 185 -3.67 1.87 5.17
C LYS A 185 -2.32 2.54 4.99
N VAL A 186 -2.21 3.77 5.46
CA VAL A 186 -0.96 4.52 5.50
C VAL A 186 -0.54 4.73 6.93
N THR A 187 0.76 4.51 7.19
CA THR A 187 1.34 4.51 8.53
C THR A 187 1.98 5.86 8.83
N MET A 188 1.71 6.38 10.03
CA MET A 188 2.54 7.38 10.70
C MET A 188 3.17 6.76 11.94
N TYR A 189 4.43 7.10 12.19
CA TYR A 189 5.21 6.50 13.27
C TYR A 189 5.08 7.31 14.56
N GLU A 190 5.23 6.66 15.71
CA GLU A 190 5.04 7.25 17.04
C GLU A 190 5.93 8.47 17.33
N ASP A 191 7.13 8.50 16.74
CA ASP A 191 8.08 9.61 16.90
C ASP A 191 7.70 10.87 16.10
N TYR A 192 6.63 10.81 15.29
CA TYR A 192 6.14 11.98 14.58
C TYR A 192 5.41 12.91 15.54
N ASP A 193 5.71 14.22 15.45
CA ASP A 193 5.16 15.25 16.36
C ASP A 193 3.62 15.18 16.42
N PRO A 194 3.02 15.04 17.62
CA PRO A 194 1.56 14.87 17.76
C PRO A 194 0.75 16.05 17.26
N HIS A 195 1.27 17.28 17.34
CA HIS A 195 0.59 18.46 16.83
C HIS A 195 0.56 18.45 15.30
N ALA A 196 1.72 18.25 14.66
CA ALA A 196 1.79 18.12 13.20
C ALA A 196 0.92 16.95 12.69
N ARG A 197 0.93 15.81 13.41
CA ARG A 197 0.07 14.66 13.12
C ARG A 197 -1.41 15.03 13.16
N ASN A 198 -1.87 15.69 14.23
CA ASN A 198 -3.28 16.08 14.38
C ASN A 198 -3.73 17.07 13.30
N LEU A 199 -2.88 18.00 12.89
CA LEU A 199 -3.16 18.89 11.76
C LEU A 199 -3.34 18.12 10.45
N ILE A 200 -2.49 17.13 10.18
CA ILE A 200 -2.59 16.27 9.00
C ILE A 200 -3.88 15.44 9.03
N LEU A 201 -4.19 14.78 10.15
CA LEU A 201 -5.40 13.97 10.29
C LEU A 201 -6.66 14.81 10.16
N TYR A 202 -6.70 16.01 10.76
CA TYR A 202 -7.82 16.95 10.61
C TYR A 202 -8.00 17.35 9.14
N PHE A 203 -6.90 17.67 8.44
CA PHE A 203 -6.96 18.01 7.01
C PHE A 203 -7.51 16.85 6.18
N LEU A 204 -7.07 15.62 6.47
CA LEU A 204 -7.56 14.42 5.78
C LEU A 204 -9.05 14.21 6.01
N ASP A 205 -9.53 14.29 7.25
CA ASP A 205 -10.95 14.16 7.59
C ASP A 205 -11.81 15.25 6.91
N LYS A 206 -11.32 16.49 6.88
CA LYS A 206 -12.04 17.61 6.26
C LYS A 206 -12.17 17.46 4.74
N HIS A 207 -11.11 17.01 4.06
CA HIS A 207 -11.02 17.08 2.60
C HIS A 207 -11.23 15.74 1.87
N PHE A 208 -11.19 14.63 2.61
CA PHE A 208 -11.36 13.28 2.09
C PHE A 208 -12.31 12.44 2.95
N PRO A 209 -13.50 12.98 3.29
CA PRO A 209 -14.42 12.29 4.19
C PRO A 209 -14.97 11.00 3.56
N ASP A 210 -15.44 10.09 4.43
CA ASP A 210 -16.29 8.96 4.04
C ASP A 210 -17.76 9.23 4.40
N PRO A 211 -18.55 9.88 3.53
CA PRO A 211 -19.94 10.22 3.82
C PRO A 211 -20.86 9.00 3.90
N ASP A 212 -20.41 7.87 3.39
CA ASP A 212 -21.17 6.61 3.36
C ASP A 212 -20.91 5.72 4.58
N HIS A 213 -19.99 6.10 5.46
CA HIS A 213 -19.55 5.32 6.62
C HIS A 213 -19.21 3.86 6.25
N LEU A 214 -18.39 3.70 5.21
CA LEU A 214 -18.05 2.40 4.64
C LEU A 214 -17.15 1.57 5.55
N VAL A 215 -16.17 2.24 6.16
CA VAL A 215 -15.16 1.61 7.02
C VAL A 215 -14.89 2.54 8.21
N ARG A 216 -14.60 1.97 9.37
CA ARG A 216 -14.21 2.75 10.56
C ARG A 216 -13.15 2.00 11.36
N PRO A 217 -12.26 2.72 12.09
CA PRO A 217 -11.37 2.07 13.04
C PRO A 217 -12.17 1.37 14.14
N THR A 218 -11.69 0.20 14.57
CA THR A 218 -12.27 -0.51 15.73
C THR A 218 -12.07 0.31 17.02
N ASP A 219 -10.86 0.89 17.16
CA ASP A 219 -10.51 1.82 18.23
C ASP A 219 -9.91 3.09 17.60
N PRO A 220 -10.73 4.14 17.39
CA PRO A 220 -10.31 5.34 16.68
C PRO A 220 -9.35 6.20 17.50
N LEU A 221 -8.23 6.59 16.90
CA LEU A 221 -7.33 7.58 17.46
C LEU A 221 -8.01 8.97 17.50
N PRO A 222 -8.14 9.62 18.69
CA PRO A 222 -8.71 10.94 18.77
C PRO A 222 -7.83 12.00 18.08
N ILE A 223 -8.47 12.87 17.27
CA ILE A 223 -7.81 14.04 16.69
C ILE A 223 -8.02 15.21 17.64
N VAL A 224 -6.93 15.67 18.27
CA VAL A 224 -6.98 16.77 19.23
C VAL A 224 -6.36 18.03 18.61
N VAL A 225 -7.18 19.02 18.31
CA VAL A 225 -6.78 20.27 17.67
C VAL A 225 -7.35 21.49 18.42
N ASP A 226 -6.68 22.64 18.33
CA ASP A 226 -7.20 23.91 18.79
C ASP A 226 -8.16 24.49 17.74
N GLU A 227 -9.40 24.79 18.13
CA GLU A 227 -10.42 25.28 17.20
C GLU A 227 -10.10 26.67 16.64
N VAL A 228 -9.35 27.50 17.35
CA VAL A 228 -8.96 28.83 16.86
C VAL A 228 -7.90 28.67 15.80
N GLU A 229 -6.87 27.85 16.10
CA GLU A 229 -5.80 27.51 15.14
C GLU A 229 -6.37 26.91 13.85
N ILE A 230 -7.29 25.95 13.96
CA ILE A 230 -7.89 25.31 12.80
C ILE A 230 -8.69 26.28 11.92
N ARG A 231 -9.44 27.21 12.53
CA ARG A 231 -10.16 28.24 11.77
C ARG A 231 -9.24 29.22 11.05
N GLU A 232 -8.09 29.53 11.66
CA GLU A 232 -7.09 30.40 11.05
C GLU A 232 -6.30 29.68 9.96
N LEU A 233 -5.96 28.40 10.18
CA LEU A 233 -5.17 27.60 9.26
C LEU A 233 -5.97 27.12 8.03
N PHE A 234 -7.25 26.76 8.23
CA PHE A 234 -8.15 26.24 7.19
C PHE A 234 -9.42 27.10 7.05
N PRO A 235 -9.28 28.39 6.65
CA PRO A 235 -10.39 29.33 6.64
C PRO A 235 -11.41 29.07 5.53
N THR A 236 -11.09 28.25 4.54
CA THR A 236 -11.94 27.97 3.37
C THR A 236 -12.18 26.47 3.21
N ASP A 237 -13.00 26.10 2.20
CA ASP A 237 -13.15 24.72 1.78
C ASP A 237 -12.28 24.36 0.55
N ASP A 238 -11.44 25.30 0.09
CA ASP A 238 -10.48 25.02 -0.98
C ASP A 238 -9.36 24.11 -0.48
N ARG A 239 -9.36 22.89 -1.00
CA ARG A 239 -8.38 21.86 -0.61
C ARG A 239 -6.95 22.26 -0.92
N LEU A 240 -6.70 22.91 -2.06
CA LEU A 240 -5.35 23.27 -2.46
C LEU A 240 -4.78 24.41 -1.61
N GLU A 241 -5.63 25.38 -1.27
CA GLU A 241 -5.28 26.46 -0.34
C GLU A 241 -4.94 25.90 1.05
N ASN A 242 -5.83 25.06 1.59
CA ASN A 242 -5.63 24.42 2.89
C ASN A 242 -4.43 23.48 2.91
N TYR A 243 -4.16 22.76 1.81
CA TYR A 243 -2.94 21.95 1.70
C TYR A 243 -1.65 22.78 1.75
N ARG A 244 -1.64 23.96 1.11
CA ARG A 244 -0.48 24.87 1.18
C ARG A 244 -0.28 25.40 2.60
N ALA A 245 -1.36 25.74 3.29
CA ALA A 245 -1.32 26.17 4.68
C ALA A 245 -0.81 25.05 5.62
N LEU A 246 -1.36 23.83 5.49
CA LEU A 246 -0.90 22.64 6.22
C LEU A 246 0.59 22.40 6.01
N ASN A 247 1.04 22.35 4.74
CA ASN A 247 2.44 22.09 4.42
C ASN A 247 3.39 23.14 5.00
N LYS A 248 2.95 24.42 5.04
CA LYS A 248 3.69 25.49 5.69
C LYS A 248 3.77 25.27 7.19
N ALA A 249 2.64 25.02 7.86
CA ALA A 249 2.57 24.80 9.31
C ALA A 249 3.45 23.62 9.75
N VAL A 250 3.36 22.48 9.06
CA VAL A 250 4.19 21.30 9.35
C VAL A 250 5.69 21.58 9.16
N ARG A 251 6.05 22.40 8.15
CA ARG A 251 7.45 22.83 7.95
C ARG A 251 7.95 23.80 9.02
N GLU A 252 7.11 24.64 9.55
CA GLU A 252 7.45 25.55 10.67
C GLU A 252 7.79 24.77 11.96
N ILE A 253 7.23 23.58 12.13
CA ILE A 253 7.58 22.63 13.19
C ILE A 253 8.92 21.90 12.88
N GLY A 254 9.49 22.07 11.68
CA GLY A 254 10.72 21.41 11.24
C GLY A 254 10.50 20.03 10.60
N LEU A 255 9.26 19.68 10.28
CA LEU A 255 8.87 18.38 9.71
C LEU A 255 8.40 18.50 8.25
N ASN A 256 8.12 17.38 7.65
CA ASN A 256 7.43 17.29 6.36
C ASN A 256 6.22 16.35 6.52
N ILE A 257 5.16 16.59 5.75
CA ILE A 257 4.07 15.62 5.61
C ILE A 257 4.69 14.29 5.13
N PRO A 258 4.36 13.15 5.76
CA PRO A 258 4.93 11.86 5.38
C PRO A 258 4.82 11.60 3.87
N PRO A 259 5.89 11.15 3.21
CA PRO A 259 5.93 11.04 1.74
C PRO A 259 4.78 10.21 1.16
N LEU A 260 4.38 9.14 1.84
CA LEU A 260 3.32 8.25 1.38
C LEU A 260 1.94 8.90 1.51
N VAL A 261 1.68 9.65 2.61
CA VAL A 261 0.46 10.45 2.78
C VAL A 261 0.35 11.48 1.64
N ASN A 262 1.44 12.19 1.37
CA ASN A 262 1.52 13.14 0.25
C ASN A 262 1.26 12.49 -1.11
N ALA A 263 1.84 11.31 -1.36
CA ALA A 263 1.67 10.59 -2.61
C ALA A 263 0.21 10.20 -2.85
N TYR A 264 -0.49 9.74 -1.81
CA TYR A 264 -1.90 9.35 -1.93
C TYR A 264 -2.82 10.56 -2.11
N MET A 265 -2.63 11.65 -1.35
CA MET A 265 -3.38 12.91 -1.55
C MET A 265 -3.22 13.47 -2.97
N ALA A 266 -2.04 13.28 -3.57
CA ALA A 266 -1.73 13.74 -4.93
C ALA A 266 -2.17 12.75 -6.02
N LEU A 267 -2.70 11.58 -5.65
CA LEU A 267 -3.08 10.54 -6.60
C LEU A 267 -4.51 10.69 -7.10
N SER A 268 -5.44 10.96 -6.20
CA SER A 268 -6.85 11.10 -6.50
C SER A 268 -7.49 12.22 -5.67
N PRO A 269 -8.26 13.11 -6.30
CA PRO A 269 -9.06 14.11 -5.59
C PRO A 269 -10.22 13.50 -4.80
N GLU A 270 -10.67 12.31 -5.17
CA GLU A 270 -11.81 11.58 -4.61
C GLU A 270 -11.38 10.43 -3.67
N MET A 271 -10.15 10.51 -3.13
CA MET A 271 -9.71 9.60 -2.08
C MET A 271 -10.67 9.70 -0.89
N ARG A 272 -10.93 8.59 -0.19
CA ARG A 272 -11.66 8.58 1.08
C ARG A 272 -10.74 8.15 2.21
N VAL A 273 -10.92 8.75 3.37
CA VAL A 273 -10.21 8.44 4.60
C VAL A 273 -11.20 7.89 5.61
N PHE A 274 -10.81 6.81 6.28
CA PHE A 274 -11.67 6.04 7.19
C PHE A 274 -11.34 6.24 8.66
N GLY A 275 -10.52 7.24 8.99
CA GLY A 275 -9.99 7.45 10.32
C GLY A 275 -8.72 6.63 10.57
N THR A 276 -8.19 6.78 11.79
CA THR A 276 -6.89 6.24 12.19
C THR A 276 -7.05 5.33 13.41
N ALA A 277 -6.36 4.20 13.42
CA ALA A 277 -6.24 3.28 14.56
C ALA A 277 -4.78 3.13 14.98
N ILE A 278 -4.54 2.75 16.22
CA ILE A 278 -3.20 2.36 16.71
C ILE A 278 -3.00 0.88 16.45
N ASN A 279 -1.89 0.52 15.83
CA ASN A 279 -1.48 -0.86 15.60
C ASN A 279 -0.40 -1.28 16.61
N GLU A 280 -0.85 -1.86 17.72
CA GLU A 280 0.01 -2.32 18.81
C GLU A 280 0.97 -3.45 18.35
N ASP A 281 0.50 -4.33 17.48
CA ASP A 281 1.24 -5.50 17.00
C ASP A 281 2.29 -5.15 15.94
N PHE A 282 2.35 -3.87 15.54
CA PHE A 282 3.28 -3.39 14.51
C PHE A 282 4.17 -2.22 15.00
N GLY A 283 4.52 -2.21 16.28
CA GLY A 283 5.37 -1.19 16.88
C GLY A 283 4.61 0.06 17.32
N HIS A 284 3.34 -0.07 17.69
CA HIS A 284 2.49 1.04 18.17
C HIS A 284 2.37 2.18 17.17
N VAL A 285 2.28 1.85 15.87
CA VAL A 285 2.14 2.85 14.81
C VAL A 285 0.69 3.26 14.60
N GLU A 286 0.49 4.45 14.04
CA GLU A 286 -0.81 5.01 13.71
C GLU A 286 -1.14 4.70 12.25
N GLU A 287 -2.24 4.01 12.00
CA GLU A 287 -2.63 3.56 10.68
C GLU A 287 -3.96 4.17 10.24
N THR A 288 -3.91 4.96 9.19
CA THR A 288 -5.07 5.61 8.58
C THR A 288 -5.57 4.79 7.40
N GLY A 289 -6.83 4.34 7.46
CA GLY A 289 -7.48 3.63 6.36
C GLY A 289 -7.79 4.56 5.19
N ILE A 290 -7.52 4.12 3.96
CA ILE A 290 -7.77 4.91 2.74
C ILE A 290 -8.38 4.07 1.63
N LEU A 291 -9.24 4.70 0.82
CA LEU A 291 -9.80 4.12 -0.41
C LEU A 291 -9.57 5.09 -1.58
N ILE A 292 -9.07 4.57 -2.68
CA ILE A 292 -8.78 5.35 -3.89
C ILE A 292 -9.58 4.77 -5.05
N ALA A 293 -10.43 5.59 -5.67
CA ALA A 293 -11.12 5.21 -6.89
C ALA A 293 -10.14 5.23 -8.07
N ILE A 294 -10.00 4.09 -8.77
CA ILE A 294 -9.03 3.92 -9.87
C ILE A 294 -9.35 4.87 -11.02
N ASP A 295 -10.64 5.08 -11.30
CA ASP A 295 -11.08 5.96 -12.40
C ASP A 295 -10.83 7.45 -12.10
N GLU A 296 -10.67 7.82 -10.82
CA GLU A 296 -10.39 9.18 -10.34
C GLU A 296 -8.89 9.45 -10.15
N ILE A 297 -8.03 8.50 -10.51
CA ILE A 297 -6.58 8.74 -10.56
C ILE A 297 -6.28 9.82 -11.60
N ILE A 298 -5.50 10.85 -11.20
CA ILE A 298 -5.19 11.99 -12.05
C ILE A 298 -4.56 11.56 -13.38
N PRO A 299 -4.87 12.28 -14.49
CA PRO A 299 -4.47 11.88 -15.86
C PRO A 299 -2.98 11.61 -16.01
N ASP A 300 -2.11 12.45 -15.47
CA ASP A 300 -0.66 12.28 -15.58
C ASP A 300 -0.16 10.95 -14.99
N LYS A 301 -0.78 10.50 -13.89
CA LYS A 301 -0.46 9.21 -13.26
C LYS A 301 -1.04 8.04 -14.04
N ARG A 302 -2.25 8.19 -14.58
CA ARG A 302 -2.87 7.17 -15.44
C ARG A 302 -2.03 6.92 -16.69
N VAL A 303 -1.70 7.98 -17.43
CA VAL A 303 -0.84 7.90 -18.64
C VAL A 303 0.50 7.24 -18.30
N ARG A 304 1.11 7.61 -17.16
CA ARG A 304 2.43 7.13 -16.78
C ARG A 304 2.45 5.66 -16.36
N HIS A 305 1.48 5.20 -15.56
CA HIS A 305 1.55 3.91 -14.87
C HIS A 305 0.56 2.87 -15.38
N ILE A 306 -0.58 3.29 -15.94
CA ILE A 306 -1.65 2.41 -16.39
C ILE A 306 -1.58 2.20 -17.91
N GLU A 307 -1.62 3.29 -18.70
CA GLU A 307 -1.73 3.22 -20.17
C GLU A 307 -0.45 2.72 -20.87
N THR A 308 0.66 2.67 -20.16
CA THR A 308 1.93 2.12 -20.68
C THR A 308 2.02 0.60 -20.65
N PHE A 309 1.04 -0.07 -20.06
CA PHE A 309 1.05 -1.53 -19.92
C PHE A 309 0.35 -2.21 -21.10
N ASP A 310 0.97 -3.26 -21.63
CA ASP A 310 0.45 -4.11 -22.68
C ASP A 310 -0.05 -5.44 -22.08
N PRO A 311 -1.35 -5.67 -21.96
CA PRO A 311 -1.90 -6.84 -21.30
C PRO A 311 -1.59 -8.16 -22.02
N ASP A 312 -1.30 -8.13 -23.33
CA ASP A 312 -0.98 -9.33 -24.11
C ASP A 312 0.39 -9.93 -23.73
N LYS A 313 1.20 -9.19 -22.97
CA LYS A 313 2.50 -9.67 -22.46
C LYS A 313 2.41 -10.33 -21.09
N ALA A 314 1.28 -10.24 -20.39
CA ALA A 314 1.09 -10.86 -19.09
C ALA A 314 0.84 -12.37 -19.24
N GLN A 315 1.65 -13.20 -18.56
CA GLN A 315 1.63 -14.65 -18.71
C GLN A 315 1.05 -15.39 -17.51
N SER A 316 1.03 -14.79 -16.31
CA SER A 316 0.63 -15.46 -15.08
C SER A 316 -0.87 -15.43 -14.84
N ASP A 317 -1.47 -16.56 -14.51
CA ASP A 317 -2.86 -16.66 -14.08
C ASP A 317 -3.13 -16.04 -12.70
N LEU A 318 -2.08 -15.82 -11.90
CA LEU A 318 -2.16 -15.15 -10.60
C LEU A 318 -2.50 -13.66 -10.71
N LEU A 319 -2.39 -13.08 -11.90
CA LEU A 319 -2.62 -11.67 -12.16
C LEU A 319 -4.11 -11.32 -12.34
N TRP A 320 -4.99 -12.32 -12.41
CA TRP A 320 -6.39 -12.15 -12.74
C TRP A 320 -7.29 -12.41 -11.53
N THR A 321 -8.36 -11.63 -11.41
CA THR A 321 -9.46 -11.93 -10.49
C THR A 321 -10.23 -13.18 -10.94
N ASN A 322 -11.07 -13.74 -10.08
CA ASN A 322 -11.97 -14.84 -10.44
C ASN A 322 -12.90 -14.46 -11.62
N ILE A 323 -13.38 -13.21 -11.65
CA ILE A 323 -14.23 -12.69 -12.73
C ILE A 323 -13.45 -12.63 -14.04
N SER A 324 -12.26 -12.03 -14.03
CA SER A 324 -11.40 -11.89 -15.21
C SER A 324 -10.94 -13.24 -15.76
N ARG A 325 -10.60 -14.20 -14.88
CA ARG A 325 -10.27 -15.58 -15.29
C ARG A 325 -11.41 -16.24 -16.02
N ARG A 326 -12.67 -16.13 -15.54
CA ARG A 326 -13.85 -16.69 -16.22
C ARG A 326 -14.04 -16.09 -17.62
N VAL A 327 -13.89 -14.77 -17.75
CA VAL A 327 -14.01 -14.08 -19.06
C VAL A 327 -12.91 -14.52 -20.01
N ARG A 328 -11.67 -14.70 -19.54
CA ARG A 328 -10.55 -15.18 -20.37
C ARG A 328 -10.78 -16.59 -20.87
N LEU A 329 -11.23 -17.52 -20.01
CA LEU A 329 -11.51 -18.91 -20.36
C LEU A 329 -12.66 -19.05 -21.37
N VAL A 330 -13.63 -18.12 -21.39
CA VAL A 330 -14.72 -18.13 -22.38
C VAL A 330 -14.27 -17.60 -23.75
N LYS A 331 -13.22 -16.75 -23.79
CA LYS A 331 -12.67 -16.19 -25.03
C LYS A 331 -11.59 -17.06 -25.68
N SER A 332 -11.01 -18.00 -24.93
CA SER A 332 -10.02 -18.98 -25.42
C SER A 332 -10.67 -20.28 -25.86
#